data_7f74b03d422b66a5c061ba006f21dc3b
#
_entry.id   7f74b03d422b66a5c061ba006f21dc3b
#
_cell.length_a   1.000
_cell.length_b   1.000
_cell.length_c   1.000
_cell.angle_alpha   90.00
_cell.angle_beta   90.00
_cell.angle_gamma   90.00
#
_symmetry.space_group_name_H-M   'P 1'
#
loop_
_entity.id
_entity.type
_entity.pdbx_description
1 polymer ?
#
loop_
_entity_poly.entity_id
_entity_poly.type
_entity_poly.pdbx_seq_one_letter_code
_entity_poly.pdbx_strand_id
1 'polypeptide(L)'
;MAERRRRVSVTYGDVSIDVILDEPLTPCVDALVLLPSSSRDSEDFDAIAVLFAEAGLHVLRPQPRGMGASTGPLEGLTLHDYARDVAEVIRQLIGYPAFVLGHAFGQWIARCLAANHPDLVRGVILAAAAAKSVDPALRDELAKCADTTLPANVRLAALQVAFFAPGHDASSWLGNWHPLASKSQRAAGDATPVDEWWTAGSAPVLDLQAEHDPWRPPATRDDIARDLGTDRVSVVAIADASHALIPEQPEAVVHAVLDWTSRLGH
;
A
#
# COMPACT_ATOMS: atom_id res chain seq x y z
N MET A 1 3.58 -12.36 27.02
CA MET A 1 2.58 -11.52 26.31
C MET A 1 1.95 -12.38 25.23
N ALA A 2 0.63 -12.49 25.17
CA ALA A 2 -0.02 -13.23 24.09
C ALA A 2 0.39 -12.60 22.75
N GLU A 3 0.71 -13.44 21.79
CA GLU A 3 1.09 -13.02 20.44
C GLU A 3 -0.14 -12.36 19.80
N ARG A 4 -0.10 -11.03 19.63
CA ARG A 4 -1.21 -10.24 19.07
C ARG A 4 -1.27 -10.34 17.57
N ARG A 5 -0.24 -10.91 16.96
CA ARG A 5 -0.16 -11.16 15.53
C ARG A 5 -0.60 -12.59 15.25
N ARG A 6 -1.54 -12.74 14.34
CA ARG A 6 -1.98 -14.05 13.83
C ARG A 6 -2.20 -14.00 12.32
N ARG A 7 -2.16 -15.15 11.69
CA ARG A 7 -2.54 -15.28 10.27
C ARG A 7 -3.90 -15.98 10.18
N VAL A 8 -4.71 -15.48 9.27
CA VAL A 8 -6.03 -16.06 8.95
C VAL A 8 -6.19 -16.12 7.44
N SER A 9 -6.98 -17.08 6.97
CA SER A 9 -7.30 -17.22 5.55
C SER A 9 -8.73 -16.74 5.30
N VAL A 10 -8.90 -15.88 4.32
CA VAL A 10 -10.20 -15.43 3.80
C VAL A 10 -10.41 -16.09 2.46
N THR A 11 -11.50 -16.87 2.31
CA THR A 11 -11.76 -17.63 1.09
C THR A 11 -13.06 -17.20 0.43
N TYR A 12 -13.06 -17.13 -0.90
CA TYR A 12 -14.24 -16.94 -1.72
C TYR A 12 -14.00 -17.47 -3.15
N GLY A 13 -14.94 -18.18 -3.72
CA GLY A 13 -14.76 -18.85 -5.01
C GLY A 13 -13.52 -19.75 -4.98
N ASP A 14 -12.61 -19.51 -5.91
CA ASP A 14 -11.32 -20.21 -6.05
C ASP A 14 -10.12 -19.41 -5.47
N VAL A 15 -10.42 -18.35 -4.72
CA VAL A 15 -9.43 -17.45 -4.12
C VAL A 15 -9.30 -17.72 -2.62
N SER A 16 -8.08 -17.72 -2.12
CA SER A 16 -7.75 -17.74 -0.71
C SER A 16 -6.71 -16.67 -0.42
N ILE A 17 -7.06 -15.70 0.42
CA ILE A 17 -6.19 -14.59 0.83
C ILE A 17 -5.66 -14.84 2.24
N ASP A 18 -4.35 -14.95 2.37
CA ASP A 18 -3.63 -15.00 3.64
C ASP A 18 -3.56 -13.57 4.22
N VAL A 19 -4.07 -13.38 5.42
CA VAL A 19 -4.12 -12.07 6.07
C VAL A 19 -3.34 -12.11 7.38
N ILE A 20 -2.38 -11.22 7.52
CA ILE A 20 -1.71 -10.98 8.80
C ILE A 20 -2.56 -9.97 9.57
N LEU A 21 -2.99 -10.38 10.77
CA LEU A 21 -3.74 -9.53 11.69
C LEU A 21 -2.86 -9.11 12.85
N ASP A 22 -2.78 -7.81 13.11
CA ASP A 22 -2.19 -7.25 14.32
C ASP A 22 -3.33 -6.62 15.14
N GLU A 23 -3.61 -7.20 16.30
CA GLU A 23 -4.76 -6.84 17.13
C GLU A 23 -4.40 -5.81 18.22
N PRO A 24 -5.26 -4.80 18.50
CA PRO A 24 -5.00 -3.83 19.55
C PRO A 24 -5.11 -4.46 20.95
N LEU A 25 -4.57 -3.77 21.96
CA LEU A 25 -4.68 -4.19 23.38
C LEU A 25 -6.10 -4.09 23.93
N THR A 26 -6.82 -3.11 23.48
CA THR A 26 -8.18 -2.79 23.92
C THR A 26 -9.13 -2.94 22.74
N PRO A 27 -10.38 -3.38 22.97
CA PRO A 27 -11.37 -3.41 21.90
C PRO A 27 -11.46 -2.05 21.20
N CYS A 28 -11.36 -2.04 19.90
CA CYS A 28 -11.44 -0.86 19.05
C CYS A 28 -12.44 -1.10 17.92
N VAL A 29 -13.07 -0.03 17.45
CA VAL A 29 -13.98 -0.05 16.31
C VAL A 29 -13.32 0.46 15.04
N ASP A 30 -12.06 0.90 15.10
CA ASP A 30 -11.34 1.39 13.95
C ASP A 30 -10.40 0.32 13.39
N ALA A 31 -10.39 0.20 12.07
CA ALA A 31 -9.53 -0.72 11.36
C ALA A 31 -8.71 -0.01 10.28
N LEU A 32 -7.50 -0.50 10.06
CA LEU A 32 -6.59 -0.06 9.03
C LEU A 32 -6.14 -1.25 8.18
N VAL A 33 -6.40 -1.18 6.88
CA VAL A 33 -5.89 -2.15 5.90
C VAL A 33 -4.61 -1.60 5.29
N LEU A 34 -3.55 -2.40 5.23
CA LEU A 34 -2.25 -2.04 4.64
C LEU A 34 -2.01 -2.86 3.37
N LEU A 35 -1.84 -2.18 2.24
CA LEU A 35 -1.67 -2.78 0.92
C LEU A 35 -0.27 -2.48 0.38
N PRO A 36 0.55 -3.50 0.07
CA PRO A 36 1.95 -3.33 -0.26
C PRO A 36 2.20 -2.79 -1.67
N SER A 37 3.43 -2.36 -1.91
CA SER A 37 3.95 -1.99 -3.21
C SER A 37 3.96 -3.18 -4.19
N SER A 38 4.09 -2.90 -5.47
CA SER A 38 4.23 -3.94 -6.49
C SER A 38 5.42 -4.85 -6.20
N SER A 39 5.24 -6.14 -6.39
CA SER A 39 6.27 -7.17 -6.16
C SER A 39 6.66 -7.39 -4.69
N ARG A 40 6.10 -6.62 -3.78
CA ARG A 40 6.38 -6.68 -2.33
C ARG A 40 5.19 -7.30 -1.59
N ASP A 41 5.47 -7.96 -0.49
CA ASP A 41 4.45 -8.54 0.37
C ASP A 41 4.13 -7.65 1.58
N SER A 42 3.09 -8.06 2.33
CA SER A 42 2.60 -7.26 3.45
C SER A 42 3.48 -7.32 4.70
N GLU A 43 4.58 -8.08 4.69
CA GLU A 43 5.57 -8.10 5.78
C GLU A 43 6.43 -6.82 5.79
N ASP A 44 6.48 -6.08 4.68
CA ASP A 44 7.09 -4.75 4.62
C ASP A 44 6.50 -3.76 5.65
N PHE A 45 5.28 -4.04 6.13
CA PHE A 45 4.61 -3.22 7.13
C PHE A 45 4.82 -3.68 8.58
N ASP A 46 5.67 -4.67 8.85
CA ASP A 46 5.83 -5.27 10.18
C ASP A 46 6.08 -4.25 11.28
N ALA A 47 6.93 -3.26 11.04
CA ALA A 47 7.26 -2.23 12.01
C ALA A 47 6.06 -1.31 12.32
N ILE A 48 5.42 -0.76 11.28
CA ILE A 48 4.31 0.20 11.48
C ILE A 48 3.02 -0.47 11.94
N ALA A 49 2.81 -1.74 11.59
CA ALA A 49 1.62 -2.48 12.00
C ALA A 49 1.54 -2.63 13.53
N VAL A 50 2.69 -2.87 14.18
CA VAL A 50 2.77 -2.90 15.65
C VAL A 50 2.40 -1.54 16.25
N LEU A 51 2.95 -0.45 15.70
CA LEU A 51 2.68 0.91 16.19
C LEU A 51 1.19 1.29 16.04
N PHE A 52 0.56 0.94 14.93
CA PHE A 52 -0.88 1.15 14.73
C PHE A 52 -1.74 0.31 15.69
N ALA A 53 -1.37 -0.96 15.92
CA ALA A 53 -2.07 -1.81 16.87
C ALA A 53 -1.91 -1.31 18.32
N GLU A 54 -0.75 -0.79 18.70
CA GLU A 54 -0.51 -0.15 19.98
C GLU A 54 -1.33 1.14 20.16
N ALA A 55 -1.55 1.87 19.05
CA ALA A 55 -2.43 3.04 19.03
C ALA A 55 -3.93 2.68 19.05
N GLY A 56 -4.28 1.40 19.04
CA GLY A 56 -5.66 0.94 19.20
C GLY A 56 -6.37 0.55 17.91
N LEU A 57 -5.68 0.41 16.77
CA LEU A 57 -6.30 0.02 15.51
C LEU A 57 -6.25 -1.50 15.29
N HIS A 58 -7.32 -2.09 14.74
CA HIS A 58 -7.23 -3.39 14.09
C HIS A 58 -6.48 -3.25 12.78
N VAL A 59 -5.31 -3.89 12.65
CA VAL A 59 -4.51 -3.80 11.44
C VAL A 59 -4.64 -5.08 10.63
N LEU A 60 -5.12 -4.96 9.39
CA LEU A 60 -5.29 -6.05 8.44
C LEU A 60 -4.26 -5.89 7.32
N ARG A 61 -3.47 -6.91 7.10
CA ARG A 61 -2.43 -6.93 6.07
C ARG A 61 -2.64 -8.11 5.12
N PRO A 62 -3.56 -7.98 4.13
CA PRO A 62 -3.76 -9.04 3.15
C PRO A 62 -2.51 -9.22 2.31
N GLN A 63 -2.08 -10.46 2.13
CA GLN A 63 -1.05 -10.82 1.18
C GLN A 63 -1.65 -10.84 -0.23
N PRO A 64 -1.08 -10.15 -1.22
CA PRO A 64 -1.55 -10.25 -2.60
C PRO A 64 -1.52 -11.70 -3.11
N ARG A 65 -2.37 -12.03 -4.07
CA ARG A 65 -2.37 -13.36 -4.71
C ARG A 65 -0.98 -13.73 -5.20
N GLY A 66 -0.54 -14.98 -4.91
CA GLY A 66 0.79 -15.49 -5.22
C GLY A 66 1.89 -15.07 -4.25
N MET A 67 1.52 -14.44 -3.12
CA MET A 67 2.41 -14.07 -2.03
C MET A 67 1.95 -14.70 -0.72
N GLY A 68 2.89 -14.98 0.20
CA GLY A 68 2.58 -15.70 1.42
C GLY A 68 1.86 -17.02 1.13
N ALA A 69 0.74 -17.28 1.83
CA ALA A 69 -0.14 -18.43 1.57
C ALA A 69 -1.34 -18.05 0.67
N SER A 70 -1.37 -16.86 0.08
CA SER A 70 -2.45 -16.44 -0.82
C SER A 70 -2.41 -17.18 -2.15
N THR A 71 -3.56 -17.71 -2.56
CA THR A 71 -3.75 -18.47 -3.80
C THR A 71 -4.91 -17.93 -4.62
N GLY A 72 -4.96 -18.30 -5.89
CA GLY A 72 -5.99 -17.93 -6.85
C GLY A 72 -5.40 -17.67 -8.24
N PRO A 73 -6.23 -17.34 -9.23
CA PRO A 73 -5.78 -16.97 -10.56
C PRO A 73 -4.79 -15.79 -10.51
N LEU A 74 -3.76 -15.84 -11.35
CA LEU A 74 -2.78 -14.77 -11.55
C LEU A 74 -2.83 -14.18 -12.96
N GLU A 75 -3.64 -14.74 -13.87
CA GLU A 75 -3.79 -14.29 -15.24
C GLU A 75 -5.17 -13.67 -15.46
N GLY A 76 -5.23 -12.67 -16.35
CA GLY A 76 -6.49 -12.01 -16.71
C GLY A 76 -7.09 -11.13 -15.62
N LEU A 77 -6.30 -10.76 -14.60
CA LEU A 77 -6.76 -9.92 -13.51
C LEU A 77 -6.77 -8.43 -13.88
N THR A 78 -7.63 -7.71 -13.20
CA THR A 78 -7.73 -6.25 -13.19
C THR A 78 -7.48 -5.72 -11.77
N LEU A 79 -7.39 -4.41 -11.60
CA LEU A 79 -7.36 -3.81 -10.25
C LEU A 79 -8.67 -4.06 -9.48
N HIS A 80 -9.80 -4.27 -10.19
CA HIS A 80 -11.08 -4.62 -9.56
C HIS A 80 -11.02 -5.98 -8.86
N ASP A 81 -10.28 -6.95 -9.40
CA ASP A 81 -10.11 -8.26 -8.78
C ASP A 81 -9.30 -8.16 -7.49
N TYR A 82 -8.20 -7.40 -7.49
CA TYR A 82 -7.43 -7.12 -6.28
C TYR A 82 -8.23 -6.31 -5.25
N ALA A 83 -9.01 -5.33 -5.69
CA ALA A 83 -9.91 -4.57 -4.82
C ALA A 83 -10.99 -5.46 -4.20
N ARG A 84 -11.52 -6.43 -4.95
CA ARG A 84 -12.47 -7.43 -4.46
C ARG A 84 -11.85 -8.33 -3.40
N ASP A 85 -10.58 -8.76 -3.55
CA ASP A 85 -9.86 -9.52 -2.54
C ASP A 85 -9.88 -8.78 -1.20
N VAL A 86 -9.56 -7.48 -1.23
CA VAL A 86 -9.54 -6.63 -0.03
C VAL A 86 -10.96 -6.40 0.52
N ALA A 87 -11.95 -6.23 -0.34
CA ALA A 87 -13.35 -6.10 0.09
C ALA A 87 -13.83 -7.34 0.85
N GLU A 88 -13.49 -8.54 0.36
CA GLU A 88 -13.82 -9.79 1.05
C GLU A 88 -13.10 -9.94 2.39
N VAL A 89 -11.84 -9.50 2.47
CA VAL A 89 -11.09 -9.44 3.74
C VAL A 89 -11.81 -8.55 4.76
N ILE A 90 -12.21 -7.34 4.37
CA ILE A 90 -12.93 -6.40 5.25
C ILE A 90 -14.26 -7.02 5.70
N ARG A 91 -15.06 -7.53 4.77
CA ARG A 91 -16.39 -8.11 5.08
C ARG A 91 -16.32 -9.28 6.04
N GLN A 92 -15.39 -10.21 5.80
CA GLN A 92 -15.33 -11.46 6.57
C GLN A 92 -14.63 -11.31 7.92
N LEU A 93 -13.66 -10.40 8.06
CA LEU A 93 -12.87 -10.29 9.28
C LEU A 93 -13.37 -9.21 10.25
N ILE A 94 -13.90 -8.10 9.74
CA ILE A 94 -14.34 -7.00 10.60
C ILE A 94 -15.80 -6.59 10.38
N GLY A 95 -16.33 -6.61 9.15
CA GLY A 95 -17.74 -6.35 8.85
C GLY A 95 -18.15 -4.87 8.96
N TYR A 96 -17.21 -3.94 9.08
CA TYR A 96 -17.47 -2.48 9.11
C TYR A 96 -16.40 -1.74 8.27
N PRO A 97 -16.67 -0.46 7.88
CA PRO A 97 -15.75 0.29 7.03
C PRO A 97 -14.38 0.52 7.68
N ALA A 98 -13.31 0.39 6.92
CA ALA A 98 -11.93 0.57 7.35
C ALA A 98 -11.25 1.75 6.66
N PHE A 99 -10.19 2.28 7.25
CA PHE A 99 -9.19 3.07 6.55
C PHE A 99 -8.30 2.14 5.70
N VAL A 100 -7.87 2.60 4.53
CA VAL A 100 -7.06 1.78 3.62
C VAL A 100 -5.81 2.54 3.21
N LEU A 101 -4.66 2.10 3.68
CA LEU A 101 -3.36 2.61 3.27
C LEU A 101 -2.80 1.76 2.16
N GLY A 102 -2.54 2.36 1.01
CA GLY A 102 -1.84 1.73 -0.09
C GLY A 102 -0.47 2.36 -0.33
N HIS A 103 0.59 1.55 -0.30
CA HIS A 103 1.93 1.97 -0.66
C HIS A 103 2.16 1.75 -2.16
N ALA A 104 2.60 2.77 -2.87
CA ALA A 104 2.93 2.71 -4.30
C ALA A 104 1.82 2.03 -5.13
N PHE A 105 2.02 0.82 -5.67
CA PHE A 105 0.98 0.07 -6.38
C PHE A 105 -0.25 -0.20 -5.51
N GLY A 106 -0.07 -0.46 -4.22
CA GLY A 106 -1.17 -0.71 -3.28
C GLY A 106 -2.19 0.43 -3.23
N GLN A 107 -1.79 1.69 -3.51
CA GLN A 107 -2.71 2.80 -3.55
C GLN A 107 -3.65 2.76 -4.78
N TRP A 108 -3.29 2.08 -5.88
CA TRP A 108 -4.21 1.86 -6.99
C TRP A 108 -5.35 0.94 -6.55
N ILE A 109 -5.00 -0.13 -5.83
CA ILE A 109 -5.97 -1.07 -5.25
C ILE A 109 -6.86 -0.36 -4.22
N ALA A 110 -6.28 0.46 -3.33
CA ALA A 110 -7.02 1.22 -2.32
C ALA A 110 -8.04 2.18 -2.95
N ARG A 111 -7.64 2.89 -4.00
CA ARG A 111 -8.54 3.79 -4.77
C ARG A 111 -9.62 3.02 -5.50
N CYS A 112 -9.27 1.90 -6.15
CA CYS A 112 -10.22 1.04 -6.83
C CYS A 112 -11.24 0.46 -5.85
N LEU A 113 -10.80 0.04 -4.66
CA LEU A 113 -11.67 -0.42 -3.58
C LEU A 113 -12.66 0.68 -3.15
N ALA A 114 -12.18 1.89 -2.93
CA ALA A 114 -13.04 3.02 -2.53
C ALA A 114 -14.04 3.42 -3.61
N ALA A 115 -13.68 3.27 -4.88
CA ALA A 115 -14.58 3.52 -6.00
C ALA A 115 -15.67 2.44 -6.13
N ASN A 116 -15.31 1.16 -5.93
CA ASN A 116 -16.20 0.02 -6.16
C ASN A 116 -17.01 -0.39 -4.91
N HIS A 117 -16.47 -0.16 -3.73
CA HIS A 117 -17.02 -0.56 -2.43
C HIS A 117 -16.97 0.59 -1.43
N PRO A 118 -17.63 1.72 -1.72
CA PRO A 118 -17.56 2.92 -0.86
C PRO A 118 -18.11 2.69 0.54
N ASP A 119 -18.98 1.69 0.72
CA ASP A 119 -19.53 1.24 1.99
C ASP A 119 -18.50 0.56 2.91
N LEU A 120 -17.35 0.16 2.37
CA LEU A 120 -16.27 -0.50 3.11
C LEU A 120 -15.08 0.42 3.41
N VAL A 121 -15.07 1.66 2.91
CA VAL A 121 -13.90 2.54 2.99
C VAL A 121 -14.25 3.85 3.68
N ARG A 122 -13.65 4.10 4.85
CA ARG A 122 -13.77 5.37 5.58
C ARG A 122 -12.88 6.47 5.02
N GLY A 123 -11.73 6.09 4.50
CA GLY A 123 -10.76 6.99 3.90
C GLY A 123 -9.60 6.23 3.28
N VAL A 124 -8.94 6.86 2.32
CA VAL A 124 -7.82 6.30 1.57
C VAL A 124 -6.53 7.04 1.92
N ILE A 125 -5.49 6.31 2.29
CA ILE A 125 -4.16 6.85 2.55
C ILE A 125 -3.24 6.40 1.41
N LEU A 126 -2.69 7.37 0.69
CA LEU A 126 -1.79 7.17 -0.44
C LEU A 126 -0.36 7.37 0.05
N ALA A 127 0.37 6.30 0.29
CA ALA A 127 1.77 6.35 0.68
C ALA A 127 2.66 6.24 -0.57
N ALA A 128 3.45 7.28 -0.85
CA ALA A 128 4.30 7.39 -2.03
C ALA A 128 3.54 7.10 -3.35
N ALA A 129 2.43 7.79 -3.57
CA ALA A 129 1.69 7.67 -4.81
C ALA A 129 2.50 8.25 -5.97
N ALA A 130 2.83 7.43 -6.97
CA ALA A 130 3.54 7.88 -8.16
C ALA A 130 2.74 8.89 -9.00
N ALA A 131 3.44 9.70 -9.77
CA ALA A 131 2.84 10.58 -10.77
C ALA A 131 2.12 9.77 -11.86
N LYS A 132 1.18 10.41 -12.58
CA LYS A 132 0.49 9.79 -13.74
C LYS A 132 1.46 9.36 -14.84
N SER A 133 2.56 10.10 -15.00
CA SER A 133 3.63 9.79 -15.93
C SER A 133 4.94 9.71 -15.17
N VAL A 134 5.63 8.60 -15.28
CA VAL A 134 6.86 8.28 -14.58
C VAL A 134 7.99 8.13 -15.59
N ASP A 135 9.19 8.58 -15.23
CA ASP A 135 10.40 8.38 -16.05
C ASP A 135 10.60 6.89 -16.34
N PRO A 136 10.70 6.48 -17.61
CA PRO A 136 10.95 5.07 -17.97
C PRO A 136 12.20 4.48 -17.29
N ALA A 137 13.25 5.28 -17.04
CA ALA A 137 14.46 4.83 -16.37
C ALA A 137 14.19 4.27 -14.96
N LEU A 138 13.20 4.80 -14.23
CA LEU A 138 12.81 4.26 -12.93
C LEU A 138 12.19 2.86 -13.03
N ARG A 139 11.49 2.57 -14.13
CA ARG A 139 10.95 1.23 -14.39
C ARG A 139 12.06 0.21 -14.65
N ASP A 140 13.15 0.63 -15.28
CA ASP A 140 14.32 -0.21 -15.49
C ASP A 140 15.03 -0.50 -14.16
N GLU A 141 15.14 0.50 -13.27
CA GLU A 141 15.68 0.28 -11.93
C GLU A 141 14.79 -0.65 -11.10
N LEU A 142 13.46 -0.47 -11.14
CA LEU A 142 12.51 -1.40 -10.49
C LEU A 142 12.70 -2.83 -11.00
N ALA A 143 12.87 -3.02 -12.31
CA ALA A 143 13.11 -4.34 -12.88
C ALA A 143 14.39 -4.98 -12.33
N LYS A 144 15.48 -4.21 -12.18
CA LYS A 144 16.72 -4.68 -11.54
C LYS A 144 16.52 -5.04 -10.07
N CYS A 145 15.75 -4.24 -9.32
CA CYS A 145 15.44 -4.55 -7.91
C CYS A 145 14.74 -5.91 -7.77
N ALA A 146 13.78 -6.19 -8.65
CA ALA A 146 12.95 -7.40 -8.62
C ALA A 146 13.65 -8.64 -9.19
N ASP A 147 14.72 -8.48 -9.97
CA ASP A 147 15.46 -9.59 -10.57
C ASP A 147 16.45 -10.20 -9.56
N THR A 148 16.01 -11.25 -8.88
CA THR A 148 16.79 -11.97 -7.87
C THR A 148 17.99 -12.73 -8.44
N THR A 149 18.14 -12.82 -9.77
CA THR A 149 19.31 -13.44 -10.44
C THR A 149 20.50 -12.47 -10.53
N LEU A 150 20.26 -11.16 -10.41
CA LEU A 150 21.30 -10.15 -10.40
C LEU A 150 22.09 -10.14 -9.08
N PRO A 151 23.38 -9.77 -9.14
CA PRO A 151 24.21 -9.61 -7.93
C PRO A 151 23.60 -8.60 -6.94
N ALA A 152 23.74 -8.86 -5.63
CA ALA A 152 23.18 -8.02 -4.57
C ALA A 152 23.62 -6.54 -4.67
N ASN A 153 24.87 -6.27 -5.04
CA ASN A 153 25.36 -4.90 -5.20
C ASN A 153 24.69 -4.15 -6.36
N VAL A 154 24.32 -4.84 -7.44
CA VAL A 154 23.59 -4.24 -8.58
C VAL A 154 22.17 -3.89 -8.14
N ARG A 155 21.49 -4.82 -7.45
CA ARG A 155 20.15 -4.63 -6.91
C ARG A 155 20.12 -3.53 -5.85
N LEU A 156 21.13 -3.48 -4.97
CA LEU A 156 21.25 -2.44 -3.95
C LEU A 156 21.40 -1.04 -4.57
N ALA A 157 22.22 -0.91 -5.60
CA ALA A 157 22.36 0.35 -6.33
C ALA A 157 21.05 0.79 -6.99
N ALA A 158 20.30 -0.14 -7.57
CA ALA A 158 18.99 0.12 -8.15
C ALA A 158 17.96 0.52 -7.09
N LEU A 159 17.94 -0.14 -5.92
CA LEU A 159 17.10 0.22 -4.78
C LEU A 159 17.38 1.65 -4.29
N GLN A 160 18.66 2.02 -4.19
CA GLN A 160 19.05 3.37 -3.76
C GLN A 160 18.58 4.45 -4.74
N VAL A 161 18.58 4.16 -6.04
CA VAL A 161 18.12 5.11 -7.07
C VAL A 161 16.60 5.24 -7.08
N ALA A 162 15.89 4.12 -6.98
CA ALA A 162 14.44 4.11 -7.23
C ALA A 162 13.58 4.25 -5.98
N PHE A 163 14.11 3.91 -4.78
CA PHE A 163 13.26 3.75 -3.60
C PHE A 163 13.75 4.47 -2.35
N PHE A 164 15.06 4.61 -2.14
CA PHE A 164 15.60 5.09 -0.87
C PHE A 164 16.22 6.48 -0.99
N ALA A 165 16.00 7.31 0.00
CA ALA A 165 16.64 8.62 0.13
C ALA A 165 18.14 8.48 0.42
N PRO A 166 18.97 9.49 0.09
CA PRO A 166 20.38 9.47 0.39
C PRO A 166 20.67 9.25 1.87
N GLY A 167 21.55 8.29 2.20
CA GLY A 167 21.92 7.98 3.58
C GLY A 167 21.10 6.89 4.26
N HIS A 168 19.98 6.47 3.69
CA HIS A 168 19.20 5.35 4.19
C HIS A 168 19.71 4.00 3.66
N ASP A 169 19.65 2.97 4.52
CA ASP A 169 20.08 1.61 4.16
C ASP A 169 18.99 0.85 3.43
N ALA A 170 19.19 0.60 2.14
CA ALA A 170 18.28 -0.17 1.30
C ALA A 170 18.44 -1.69 1.42
N SER A 171 19.38 -2.19 2.23
CA SER A 171 19.71 -3.63 2.29
C SER A 171 18.55 -4.51 2.75
N SER A 172 17.66 -3.99 3.61
CA SER A 172 16.45 -4.69 4.06
C SER A 172 15.52 -5.06 2.91
N TRP A 173 15.56 -4.34 1.80
CA TRP A 173 14.74 -4.59 0.61
C TRP A 173 15.40 -5.49 -0.44
N LEU A 174 16.56 -6.07 -0.17
CA LEU A 174 17.15 -7.09 -1.05
C LEU A 174 16.32 -8.39 -1.06
N GLY A 175 15.61 -8.69 0.01
CA GLY A 175 14.67 -9.81 0.12
C GLY A 175 13.23 -9.47 -0.27
N ASN A 176 12.35 -10.47 -0.18
CA ASN A 176 10.89 -10.35 -0.28
C ASN A 176 10.39 -9.76 -1.62
N TRP A 177 11.00 -10.18 -2.72
CA TRP A 177 10.55 -9.87 -4.08
C TRP A 177 9.83 -11.05 -4.71
N HIS A 178 8.66 -10.81 -5.29
CA HIS A 178 7.75 -11.82 -5.86
C HIS A 178 7.53 -11.61 -7.37
N PRO A 179 8.45 -12.05 -8.25
CA PRO A 179 8.42 -11.74 -9.69
C PRO A 179 7.15 -12.21 -10.40
N LEU A 180 6.58 -13.37 -10.02
CA LEU A 180 5.36 -13.89 -10.62
C LEU A 180 4.15 -13.01 -10.30
N ALA A 181 3.98 -12.64 -9.03
CA ALA A 181 2.93 -11.72 -8.63
C ALA A 181 3.12 -10.32 -9.23
N SER A 182 4.36 -9.86 -9.37
CA SER A 182 4.70 -8.62 -10.07
C SER A 182 4.16 -8.57 -11.50
N LYS A 183 4.34 -9.67 -12.24
CA LYS A 183 3.83 -9.79 -13.62
C LYS A 183 2.29 -9.65 -13.67
N SER A 184 1.60 -10.34 -12.76
CA SER A 184 0.14 -10.26 -12.62
C SER A 184 -0.32 -8.85 -12.26
N GLN A 185 0.31 -8.21 -11.27
CA GLN A 185 -0.01 -6.85 -10.82
C GLN A 185 0.17 -5.81 -11.94
N ARG A 186 1.25 -5.92 -12.72
CA ARG A 186 1.49 -5.04 -13.86
C ARG A 186 0.40 -5.22 -14.92
N ALA A 187 0.10 -6.47 -15.30
CA ALA A 187 -0.94 -6.77 -16.28
C ALA A 187 -2.32 -6.23 -15.82
N ALA A 188 -2.63 -6.35 -14.52
CA ALA A 188 -3.87 -5.82 -13.96
C ALA A 188 -3.93 -4.29 -14.02
N GLY A 189 -2.81 -3.60 -13.73
CA GLY A 189 -2.73 -2.15 -13.88
C GLY A 189 -2.93 -1.69 -15.34
N ASP A 190 -2.29 -2.39 -16.29
CA ASP A 190 -2.41 -2.08 -17.72
C ASP A 190 -3.83 -2.38 -18.27
N ALA A 191 -4.52 -3.37 -17.68
CA ALA A 191 -5.88 -3.77 -18.09
C ALA A 191 -6.99 -2.88 -17.49
N THR A 192 -6.69 -2.04 -16.49
CA THR A 192 -7.69 -1.23 -15.81
C THR A 192 -7.53 0.25 -16.17
N PRO A 193 -8.51 0.87 -16.85
CA PRO A 193 -8.49 2.29 -17.19
C PRO A 193 -8.31 3.18 -15.94
N VAL A 194 -7.50 4.22 -16.05
CA VAL A 194 -7.15 5.10 -14.93
C VAL A 194 -8.38 5.82 -14.35
N ASP A 195 -9.34 6.18 -15.18
CA ASP A 195 -10.58 6.86 -14.78
C ASP A 195 -11.51 5.99 -13.92
N GLU A 196 -11.36 4.67 -13.95
CA GLU A 196 -12.15 3.76 -13.12
C GLU A 196 -11.71 3.75 -11.64
N TRP A 197 -10.50 4.20 -11.32
CA TRP A 197 -9.96 4.15 -9.96
C TRP A 197 -9.32 5.46 -9.47
N TRP A 198 -8.90 6.36 -10.38
CA TRP A 198 -8.11 7.55 -10.02
C TRP A 198 -8.76 8.42 -8.94
N THR A 199 -10.06 8.57 -8.98
CA THR A 199 -10.79 9.45 -8.06
C THR A 199 -10.98 8.89 -6.65
N ALA A 200 -10.73 7.60 -6.41
CA ALA A 200 -11.02 6.92 -5.14
C ALA A 200 -12.51 7.09 -4.70
N GLY A 201 -13.43 7.06 -5.67
CA GLY A 201 -14.84 7.34 -5.40
C GLY A 201 -15.05 8.70 -4.75
N SER A 202 -15.76 8.75 -3.61
CA SER A 202 -15.99 9.97 -2.79
C SER A 202 -15.22 9.96 -1.46
N ALA A 203 -14.37 8.97 -1.21
CA ALA A 203 -13.68 8.83 0.08
C ALA A 203 -12.73 10.02 0.35
N PRO A 204 -12.59 10.50 1.60
CA PRO A 204 -11.52 11.41 1.99
C PRO A 204 -10.16 10.78 1.71
N VAL A 205 -9.18 11.60 1.34
CA VAL A 205 -7.84 11.14 0.93
C VAL A 205 -6.76 11.82 1.75
N LEU A 206 -5.82 11.03 2.28
CA LEU A 206 -4.54 11.49 2.79
C LEU A 206 -3.45 11.15 1.77
N ASP A 207 -2.73 12.16 1.26
CA ASP A 207 -1.60 12.00 0.34
C ASP A 207 -0.29 12.19 1.11
N LEU A 208 0.38 11.09 1.48
CA LEU A 208 1.69 11.09 2.12
C LEU A 208 2.78 11.15 1.04
N GLN A 209 3.40 12.30 0.91
CA GLN A 209 4.40 12.58 -0.11
C GLN A 209 5.81 12.55 0.51
N ALA A 210 6.66 11.64 0.06
CA ALA A 210 8.04 11.61 0.48
C ALA A 210 8.86 12.72 -0.22
N GLU A 211 9.73 13.38 0.55
CA GLU A 211 10.48 14.56 0.08
C GLU A 211 11.37 14.27 -1.12
N HIS A 212 11.99 13.09 -1.17
CA HIS A 212 12.96 12.69 -2.20
C HIS A 212 12.42 11.66 -3.19
N ASP A 213 11.08 11.48 -3.27
CA ASP A 213 10.47 10.45 -4.13
C ASP A 213 10.68 10.74 -5.63
N PRO A 214 11.50 9.96 -6.35
CA PRO A 214 11.71 10.16 -7.77
C PRO A 214 10.48 9.79 -8.63
N TRP A 215 9.57 8.96 -8.09
CA TRP A 215 8.32 8.59 -8.77
C TRP A 215 7.26 9.71 -8.70
N ARG A 216 7.45 10.68 -7.79
CA ARG A 216 6.58 11.84 -7.62
C ARG A 216 7.40 13.15 -7.58
N PRO A 217 8.00 13.56 -8.73
CA PRO A 217 8.83 14.77 -8.77
C PRO A 217 8.02 16.03 -8.37
N PRO A 218 8.68 17.09 -7.89
CA PRO A 218 8.01 18.29 -7.34
C PRO A 218 6.92 18.87 -8.23
N ALA A 219 7.10 18.87 -9.55
CA ALA A 219 6.14 19.41 -10.51
C ALA A 219 4.79 18.65 -10.55
N THR A 220 4.72 17.45 -9.98
CA THR A 220 3.53 16.59 -10.00
C THR A 220 2.88 16.41 -8.63
N ARG A 221 3.44 17.04 -7.59
CA ARG A 221 2.99 16.85 -6.20
C ARG A 221 1.54 17.29 -5.97
N ASP A 222 1.10 18.33 -6.66
CA ASP A 222 -0.25 18.86 -6.51
C ASP A 222 -1.31 18.16 -7.39
N ASP A 223 -0.91 17.19 -8.22
CA ASP A 223 -1.82 16.57 -9.20
C ASP A 223 -3.04 15.93 -8.54
N ILE A 224 -2.85 15.20 -7.45
CA ILE A 224 -3.93 14.52 -6.74
C ILE A 224 -4.90 15.53 -6.12
N ALA A 225 -4.39 16.51 -5.39
CA ALA A 225 -5.22 17.53 -4.76
C ALA A 225 -5.97 18.39 -5.81
N ARG A 226 -5.33 18.69 -6.94
CA ARG A 226 -5.96 19.42 -8.05
C ARG A 226 -7.07 18.60 -8.71
N ASP A 227 -6.85 17.30 -8.93
CA ASP A 227 -7.81 16.45 -9.64
C ASP A 227 -9.00 16.03 -8.76
N LEU A 228 -8.77 15.82 -7.46
CA LEU A 228 -9.77 15.31 -6.52
C LEU A 228 -10.45 16.41 -5.69
N GLY A 229 -9.87 17.59 -5.63
CA GLY A 229 -10.32 18.72 -4.81
C GLY A 229 -9.54 18.85 -3.50
N THR A 230 -9.16 20.08 -3.16
CA THR A 230 -8.36 20.39 -1.95
C THR A 230 -9.15 20.28 -0.65
N ASP A 231 -10.46 20.29 -0.72
CA ASP A 231 -11.39 20.04 0.39
C ASP A 231 -11.44 18.55 0.78
N ARG A 232 -11.09 17.68 -0.14
CA ARG A 232 -11.13 16.23 -0.01
C ARG A 232 -9.78 15.59 0.26
N VAL A 233 -8.69 16.26 -0.17
CA VAL A 233 -7.32 15.75 -0.09
C VAL A 233 -6.52 16.52 0.95
N SER A 234 -6.10 15.81 2.00
CA SER A 234 -5.08 16.30 2.93
C SER A 234 -3.70 15.86 2.43
N VAL A 235 -2.75 16.79 2.37
CA VAL A 235 -1.36 16.50 1.94
C VAL A 235 -0.43 16.61 3.13
N VAL A 236 0.40 15.61 3.35
CA VAL A 236 1.46 15.61 4.37
C VAL A 236 2.78 15.21 3.73
N ALA A 237 3.78 16.09 3.84
CA ALA A 237 5.14 15.78 3.40
C ALA A 237 5.89 14.99 4.49
N ILE A 238 6.51 13.88 4.10
CA ILE A 238 7.39 13.09 4.95
C ILE A 238 8.83 13.48 4.59
N ALA A 239 9.47 14.19 5.50
CA ALA A 239 10.85 14.66 5.33
C ALA A 239 11.84 13.50 5.39
N ASP A 240 13.01 13.67 4.77
CA ASP A 240 14.10 12.68 4.75
C ASP A 240 13.62 11.27 4.38
N ALA A 241 12.74 11.18 3.38
CA ALA A 241 12.19 9.93 2.85
C ALA A 241 12.09 9.98 1.34
N SER A 242 12.13 8.80 0.72
CA SER A 242 11.91 8.59 -0.70
C SER A 242 10.72 7.65 -0.92
N HIS A 243 10.68 6.93 -2.02
CA HIS A 243 9.57 6.02 -2.35
C HIS A 243 9.35 4.92 -1.31
N ALA A 244 10.38 4.52 -0.58
CA ALA A 244 10.33 3.58 0.55
C ALA A 244 10.03 4.27 1.91
N LEU A 245 9.20 5.33 1.92
CA LEU A 245 8.95 6.17 3.11
C LEU A 245 8.58 5.38 4.38
N ILE A 246 8.01 4.19 4.24
CA ILE A 246 7.56 3.38 5.38
C ILE A 246 8.74 2.84 6.20
N PRO A 247 9.74 2.13 5.62
CA PRO A 247 10.91 1.73 6.38
C PRO A 247 11.86 2.90 6.70
N GLU A 248 11.81 3.99 5.93
CA GLU A 248 12.69 5.15 6.15
C GLU A 248 12.21 6.03 7.31
N GLN A 249 10.90 6.26 7.43
CA GLN A 249 10.30 7.19 8.41
C GLN A 249 9.04 6.59 9.05
N PRO A 250 9.11 5.41 9.69
CA PRO A 250 7.93 4.69 10.19
C PRO A 250 7.10 5.50 11.19
N GLU A 251 7.74 6.18 12.14
CA GLU A 251 7.05 6.98 13.16
C GLU A 251 6.34 8.19 12.56
N ALA A 252 6.97 8.87 11.58
CA ALA A 252 6.37 10.02 10.91
C ALA A 252 5.14 9.60 10.10
N VAL A 253 5.21 8.46 9.41
CA VAL A 253 4.07 7.87 8.68
C VAL A 253 2.94 7.54 9.64
N VAL A 254 3.23 6.84 10.74
CA VAL A 254 2.22 6.45 11.74
C VAL A 254 1.57 7.69 12.35
N HIS A 255 2.35 8.68 12.76
CA HIS A 255 1.83 9.92 13.34
C HIS A 255 0.90 10.66 12.36
N ALA A 256 1.30 10.80 11.09
CA ALA A 256 0.48 11.48 10.08
C ALA A 256 -0.85 10.76 9.83
N VAL A 257 -0.83 9.42 9.80
CA VAL A 257 -2.05 8.61 9.62
C VAL A 257 -2.97 8.75 10.82
N LEU A 258 -2.46 8.58 12.06
CA LEU A 258 -3.26 8.67 13.28
C LEU A 258 -3.87 10.06 13.48
N ASP A 259 -3.10 11.12 13.25
CA ASP A 259 -3.59 12.50 13.32
C ASP A 259 -4.71 12.75 12.30
N TRP A 260 -4.56 12.25 11.07
CA TRP A 260 -5.58 12.43 10.04
C TRP A 260 -6.84 11.61 10.32
N THR A 261 -6.71 10.34 10.70
CA THR A 261 -7.86 9.46 10.96
C THR A 261 -8.68 9.95 12.17
N SER A 262 -8.03 10.50 13.19
CA SER A 262 -8.70 11.07 14.37
C SER A 262 -9.61 12.26 14.03
N ARG A 263 -9.28 13.04 13.00
CA ARG A 263 -10.08 14.20 12.55
C ARG A 263 -11.34 13.81 11.78
N LEU A 264 -11.37 12.62 11.19
CA LEU A 264 -12.54 12.15 10.42
C LEU A 264 -13.67 11.61 11.32
N GLY A 265 -13.44 11.58 12.64
CA GLY A 265 -14.43 11.14 13.61
C GLY A 265 -14.74 9.63 13.52
N HIS A 266 -15.58 9.16 14.42
CA HIS A 266 -16.09 7.77 14.42
C HIS A 266 -17.37 7.66 13.63
#